data_c9d8b037c923ce30533becdb991d3bfc
#
_entry.id   c9d8b037c923ce30533becdb991d3bfc
#
_cell.length_a   1.000
_cell.length_b   1.000
_cell.length_c   1.000
_cell.angle_alpha   90.00
_cell.angle_beta   90.00
_cell.angle_gamma   90.00
#
_symmetry.space_group_name_H-M   'P 1'
#
loop_
_entity.id
_entity.type
_entity.pdbx_description
1 polymer ?
#
loop_
_entity_poly.entity_id
_entity_poly.type
_entity_poly.pdbx_seq_one_letter_code
_entity_poly.pdbx_strand_id
1 'polypeptide(L)'
;ALEAAGAPVDKLQVTADAPGWYHPGRSGAFRLGPNVLAAFGEIHPRTLRALELRGPAAGFEVFLDAIPVPRAKDAGKARPLLRPSPFQPVVRDFAFVMDADVPAEKALRAARTADKELVTGVEVFDLYTGEHVGAGRKSLALAVTLQPVEATLTDEQIEAVAKSIVAAVEKATGGTLRG
;
A
#
# COMPACT_ATOMS: atom_id res chain seq x y z
N ALA A 1 -8.93 -8.37 -6.98
CA ALA A 1 -9.60 -8.10 -8.25
C ALA A 1 -8.58 -7.73 -9.34
N LEU A 2 -7.80 -6.64 -9.20
CA LEU A 2 -6.86 -6.17 -10.23
C LEU A 2 -5.79 -7.20 -10.59
N GLU A 3 -5.20 -7.86 -9.61
CA GLU A 3 -4.23 -8.94 -9.82
C GLU A 3 -4.84 -10.10 -10.60
N ALA A 4 -6.06 -10.52 -10.22
CA ALA A 4 -6.78 -11.59 -10.90
C ALA A 4 -7.14 -11.23 -12.36
N ALA A 5 -7.29 -9.92 -12.63
CA ALA A 5 -7.51 -9.40 -13.99
C ALA A 5 -6.21 -9.20 -14.79
N GLY A 6 -5.04 -9.52 -14.20
CA GLY A 6 -3.74 -9.43 -14.87
C GLY A 6 -3.05 -8.07 -14.78
N ALA A 7 -3.55 -7.15 -13.95
CA ALA A 7 -2.89 -5.87 -13.74
C ALA A 7 -1.55 -6.03 -12.99
N PRO A 8 -0.51 -5.26 -13.34
CA PRO A 8 0.78 -5.28 -12.64
C PRO A 8 0.69 -4.53 -11.31
N VAL A 9 0.12 -5.19 -10.29
CA VAL A 9 -0.23 -4.55 -9.00
C VAL A 9 0.95 -3.90 -8.29
N ASP A 10 2.15 -4.43 -8.44
CA ASP A 10 3.38 -3.87 -7.86
C ASP A 10 3.77 -2.50 -8.43
N LYS A 11 3.22 -2.14 -9.60
CA LYS A 11 3.50 -0.88 -10.31
C LYS A 11 2.39 0.15 -10.16
N LEU A 12 1.32 -0.21 -9.50
CA LEU A 12 0.18 0.69 -9.34
C LEU A 12 0.49 1.81 -8.35
N GLN A 13 -0.06 2.97 -8.67
CA GLN A 13 -0.05 4.14 -7.80
C GLN A 13 -1.45 4.36 -7.22
N VAL A 14 -1.52 4.76 -5.97
CA VAL A 14 -2.77 5.18 -5.34
C VAL A 14 -2.84 6.69 -5.33
N THR A 15 -3.93 7.23 -5.87
CA THR A 15 -4.18 8.68 -5.93
C THR A 15 -5.54 9.01 -5.32
N ALA A 16 -5.72 10.26 -4.87
CA ALA A 16 -6.94 10.70 -4.16
C ALA A 16 -8.05 11.21 -5.11
N ASP A 17 -7.95 10.94 -6.40
CA ASP A 17 -8.83 11.47 -7.45
C ASP A 17 -9.92 10.47 -7.89
N ALA A 18 -10.66 9.95 -6.95
CA ALA A 18 -11.81 9.10 -7.27
C ALA A 18 -12.98 9.91 -7.86
N PRO A 19 -13.90 9.24 -8.63
CA PRO A 19 -15.12 9.86 -9.13
C PRO A 19 -15.99 10.49 -8.04
N GLY A 20 -16.77 11.52 -8.40
CA GLY A 20 -17.56 12.34 -7.46
C GLY A 20 -18.71 11.62 -6.74
N TRP A 21 -19.01 10.37 -7.08
CA TRP A 21 -19.94 9.54 -6.31
C TRP A 21 -19.31 8.84 -5.11
N TYR A 22 -17.99 8.90 -4.97
CA TYR A 22 -17.28 8.53 -3.76
C TYR A 22 -17.07 9.72 -2.82
N HIS A 23 -16.80 9.43 -1.56
CA HIS A 23 -16.51 10.44 -0.55
C HIS A 23 -15.14 11.08 -0.81
N PRO A 24 -15.02 12.41 -0.92
CA PRO A 24 -13.78 13.07 -1.37
C PRO A 24 -12.56 12.84 -0.47
N GLY A 25 -12.77 12.58 0.82
CA GLY A 25 -11.67 12.32 1.78
C GLY A 25 -11.47 10.85 2.14
N ARG A 26 -12.26 9.92 1.54
CA ARG A 26 -12.21 8.48 1.89
C ARG A 26 -12.33 7.61 0.65
N SER A 27 -11.67 8.04 -0.41
CA SER A 27 -11.67 7.34 -1.68
C SER A 27 -10.36 7.54 -2.41
N GLY A 28 -10.12 6.74 -3.41
CA GLY A 28 -8.93 6.80 -4.23
C GLY A 28 -9.09 6.06 -5.54
N ALA A 29 -8.05 6.13 -6.35
CA ALA A 29 -7.96 5.40 -7.59
C ALA A 29 -6.62 4.67 -7.69
N PHE A 30 -6.64 3.48 -8.29
CA PHE A 30 -5.43 2.77 -8.70
C PHE A 30 -5.09 3.16 -10.13
N ARG A 31 -3.85 3.61 -10.32
CA ARG A 31 -3.35 4.07 -11.62
C ARG A 31 -2.12 3.30 -12.07
N LEU A 32 -2.02 3.13 -13.37
CA LEU A 32 -0.80 2.72 -14.04
C LEU A 32 -0.38 3.84 -15.01
N GLY A 33 0.53 4.70 -14.57
CA GLY A 33 0.82 5.95 -15.26
C GLY A 33 -0.43 6.83 -15.36
N PRO A 34 -0.81 7.30 -16.56
CA PRO A 34 -1.99 8.15 -16.73
C PRO A 34 -3.32 7.37 -16.63
N ASN A 35 -3.32 6.05 -16.77
CA ASN A 35 -4.53 5.24 -16.86
C ASN A 35 -5.07 4.90 -15.45
N VAL A 36 -6.35 5.16 -15.23
CA VAL A 36 -7.09 4.69 -14.05
C VAL A 36 -7.55 3.27 -14.31
N LEU A 37 -7.13 2.33 -13.46
CA LEU A 37 -7.51 0.92 -13.56
C LEU A 37 -8.66 0.55 -12.63
N ALA A 38 -8.78 1.24 -11.50
CA ALA A 38 -9.89 1.08 -10.58
C ALA A 38 -10.10 2.34 -9.75
N ALA A 39 -11.32 2.53 -9.28
CA ALA A 39 -11.68 3.51 -8.25
C ALA A 39 -12.31 2.79 -7.06
N PHE A 40 -12.11 3.30 -5.86
CA PHE A 40 -12.61 2.69 -4.64
C PHE A 40 -12.82 3.73 -3.54
N GLY A 41 -13.63 3.38 -2.58
CA GLY A 41 -13.82 4.21 -1.39
C GLY A 41 -15.20 4.11 -0.78
N GLU A 42 -15.44 4.97 0.20
CA GLU A 42 -16.75 5.17 0.80
C GLU A 42 -17.65 5.91 -0.19
N ILE A 43 -18.88 5.45 -0.34
CA ILE A 43 -19.85 6.08 -1.23
C ILE A 43 -20.27 7.44 -0.65
N HIS A 44 -20.32 8.47 -1.51
CA HIS A 44 -20.68 9.81 -1.09
C HIS A 44 -22.08 9.86 -0.44
N PRO A 45 -22.27 10.57 0.69
CA PRO A 45 -23.58 10.65 1.36
C PRO A 45 -24.73 11.13 0.48
N ARG A 46 -24.47 11.98 -0.53
CA ARG A 46 -25.50 12.38 -1.52
C ARG A 46 -25.93 11.21 -2.39
N THR A 47 -24.98 10.37 -2.82
CA THR A 47 -25.25 9.17 -3.62
C THR A 47 -26.05 8.17 -2.82
N LEU A 48 -25.67 7.92 -1.55
CA LEU A 48 -26.43 7.04 -0.65
C LEU A 48 -27.88 7.51 -0.48
N ARG A 49 -28.10 8.82 -0.29
CA ARG A 49 -29.45 9.38 -0.19
C ARG A 49 -30.25 9.21 -1.49
N ALA A 50 -29.64 9.44 -2.64
CA ALA A 50 -30.29 9.30 -3.94
C ALA A 50 -30.69 7.84 -4.24
N LEU A 51 -29.96 6.88 -3.67
CA LEU A 51 -30.22 5.43 -3.78
C LEU A 51 -31.05 4.88 -2.61
N GLU A 52 -31.49 5.75 -1.69
CA GLU A 52 -32.24 5.38 -0.48
C GLU A 52 -31.52 4.35 0.41
N LEU A 53 -30.19 4.33 0.36
CA LEU A 53 -29.36 3.44 1.15
C LEU A 53 -29.07 4.03 2.54
N ARG A 54 -29.12 3.19 3.56
CA ARG A 54 -28.83 3.55 4.95
C ARG A 54 -27.39 3.18 5.32
N GLY A 55 -26.78 4.04 6.14
CA GLY A 55 -25.45 3.83 6.72
C GLY A 55 -24.31 4.08 5.73
N PRO A 56 -23.06 3.99 6.18
CA PRO A 56 -21.92 4.04 5.32
C PRO A 56 -21.85 2.80 4.43
N ALA A 57 -21.54 2.99 3.15
CA ALA A 57 -21.25 1.91 2.22
C ALA A 57 -19.94 2.20 1.51
N ALA A 58 -19.14 1.18 1.28
CA ALA A 58 -17.93 1.23 0.49
C ALA A 58 -18.10 0.42 -0.79
N GLY A 59 -17.41 0.83 -1.83
CA GLY A 59 -17.47 0.14 -3.11
C GLY A 59 -16.16 0.28 -3.88
N PHE A 60 -16.06 -0.47 -4.96
CA PHE A 60 -14.97 -0.32 -5.91
C PHE A 60 -15.48 -0.63 -7.33
N GLU A 61 -14.81 -0.05 -8.30
CA GLU A 61 -15.04 -0.26 -9.72
C GLU A 61 -13.70 -0.61 -10.38
N VAL A 62 -13.71 -1.61 -11.26
CA VAL A 62 -12.54 -2.01 -12.05
C VAL A 62 -12.83 -1.74 -13.52
N PHE A 63 -11.95 -0.97 -14.17
CA PHE A 63 -12.06 -0.63 -15.60
C PHE A 63 -11.27 -1.66 -16.40
N LEU A 64 -11.92 -2.74 -16.79
CA LEU A 64 -11.27 -3.88 -17.46
C LEU A 64 -10.56 -3.48 -18.74
N ASP A 65 -11.16 -2.57 -19.52
CA ASP A 65 -10.57 -2.08 -20.77
C ASP A 65 -9.31 -1.24 -20.57
N ALA A 66 -9.10 -0.70 -19.36
CA ALA A 66 -7.90 0.06 -19.01
C ALA A 66 -6.74 -0.84 -18.56
N ILE A 67 -7.00 -2.10 -18.26
CA ILE A 67 -5.97 -3.04 -17.85
C ILE A 67 -5.16 -3.46 -19.09
N PRO A 68 -3.83 -3.24 -19.09
CA PRO A 68 -3.03 -3.59 -20.24
C PRO A 68 -3.00 -5.12 -20.42
N VAL A 69 -3.37 -5.57 -21.61
CA VAL A 69 -3.15 -6.98 -21.98
C VAL A 69 -1.65 -7.24 -22.05
N PRO A 70 -1.11 -8.22 -21.32
CA PRO A 70 0.30 -8.54 -21.39
C PRO A 70 0.72 -8.82 -22.83
N ARG A 71 1.67 -8.05 -23.35
CA ARG A 71 2.29 -8.32 -24.66
C ARG A 71 3.24 -9.49 -24.49
N ALA A 72 2.69 -10.69 -24.60
CA ALA A 72 3.48 -11.88 -24.39
C ALA A 72 4.30 -12.21 -25.64
N LYS A 73 5.62 -12.05 -25.57
CA LYS A 73 6.49 -12.97 -26.30
C LYS A 73 6.71 -14.28 -25.52
N ASP A 74 6.60 -14.26 -24.19
CA ASP A 74 6.88 -15.39 -23.31
C ASP A 74 5.92 -15.57 -22.12
N ALA A 75 4.87 -14.78 -22.03
CA ALA A 75 3.81 -15.06 -21.06
C ALA A 75 3.01 -16.26 -21.56
N GLY A 76 3.65 -17.41 -21.55
CA GLY A 76 2.98 -18.68 -21.70
C GLY A 76 1.80 -18.71 -20.73
N LYS A 77 0.69 -19.34 -21.10
CA LYS A 77 -0.49 -19.55 -20.24
C LYS A 77 -0.17 -20.30 -18.94
N ALA A 78 1.08 -20.75 -18.79
CA ALA A 78 1.58 -21.41 -17.60
C ALA A 78 2.08 -20.39 -16.56
N ARG A 79 1.60 -20.52 -15.34
CA ARG A 79 2.18 -19.79 -14.21
C ARG A 79 3.63 -20.24 -14.01
N PRO A 80 4.55 -19.32 -13.62
CA PRO A 80 5.91 -19.70 -13.27
C PRO A 80 5.90 -20.77 -12.18
N LEU A 81 6.89 -21.66 -12.22
CA LEU A 81 7.05 -22.66 -11.18
C LEU A 81 7.20 -21.98 -9.82
N LEU A 82 6.37 -22.38 -8.86
CA LEU A 82 6.48 -21.90 -7.49
C LEU A 82 7.83 -22.35 -6.92
N ARG A 83 8.63 -21.38 -6.48
CA ARG A 83 9.91 -21.60 -5.79
C ARG A 83 9.82 -20.97 -4.40
N PRO A 84 9.18 -21.63 -3.42
CA PRO A 84 9.13 -21.09 -2.06
C PRO A 84 10.54 -21.01 -1.50
N SER A 85 10.82 -19.91 -0.77
CA SER A 85 12.05 -19.84 0.00
C SER A 85 12.03 -20.89 1.10
N PRO A 86 13.13 -21.61 1.35
CA PRO A 86 13.25 -22.54 2.46
C PRO A 86 13.37 -21.81 3.81
N PHE A 87 13.57 -20.50 3.83
CA PHE A 87 13.76 -19.70 5.02
C PHE A 87 12.45 -19.03 5.44
N GLN A 88 12.24 -18.94 6.76
CA GLN A 88 11.06 -18.26 7.31
C GLN A 88 11.17 -16.75 7.15
N PRO A 89 10.09 -16.06 6.75
CA PRO A 89 10.06 -14.61 6.73
C PRO A 89 10.10 -14.05 8.15
N VAL A 90 10.67 -12.84 8.28
CA VAL A 90 10.66 -12.06 9.51
C VAL A 90 9.72 -10.87 9.31
N VAL A 91 8.78 -10.67 10.22
CA VAL A 91 7.90 -9.49 10.20
C VAL A 91 8.38 -8.51 11.25
N ARG A 92 8.48 -7.22 10.87
CA ARG A 92 8.82 -6.11 11.74
C ARG A 92 7.77 -5.02 11.64
N ASP A 93 7.33 -4.56 12.81
CA ASP A 93 6.35 -3.50 12.93
C ASP A 93 7.04 -2.16 13.19
N PHE A 94 6.54 -1.14 12.50
CA PHE A 94 7.01 0.24 12.63
C PHE A 94 5.80 1.15 12.79
N ALA A 95 5.83 2.07 13.74
CA ALA A 95 4.82 3.11 13.86
C ALA A 95 5.48 4.48 13.61
N PHE A 96 4.94 5.24 12.67
CA PHE A 96 5.46 6.56 12.32
C PHE A 96 4.43 7.64 12.64
N VAL A 97 4.85 8.69 13.33
CA VAL A 97 4.04 9.89 13.54
C VAL A 97 4.38 10.90 12.44
N MET A 98 3.37 11.31 11.67
CA MET A 98 3.51 12.22 10.55
C MET A 98 2.31 13.17 10.47
N ASP A 99 2.38 14.19 9.62
CA ASP A 99 1.26 15.10 9.40
C ASP A 99 0.06 14.35 8.78
N ALA A 100 -1.15 14.75 9.15
CA ALA A 100 -2.37 14.02 8.78
C ALA A 100 -2.63 14.01 7.27
N ASP A 101 -2.17 15.03 6.55
CA ASP A 101 -2.32 15.19 5.10
C ASP A 101 -1.31 14.37 4.28
N VAL A 102 -0.24 13.85 4.90
CA VAL A 102 0.73 13.01 4.21
C VAL A 102 0.07 11.70 3.77
N PRO A 103 0.04 11.37 2.47
CA PRO A 103 -0.53 10.12 1.99
C PRO A 103 0.22 8.90 2.52
N ALA A 104 -0.52 7.88 2.98
CA ALA A 104 0.07 6.61 3.46
C ALA A 104 0.95 5.94 2.39
N GLU A 105 0.59 6.11 1.11
CA GLU A 105 1.36 5.58 -0.03
C GLU A 105 2.82 6.05 -0.02
N LYS A 106 3.11 7.27 0.45
CA LYS A 106 4.51 7.75 0.56
C LYS A 106 5.31 6.88 1.54
N ALA A 107 4.73 6.55 2.69
CA ALA A 107 5.38 5.70 3.68
C ALA A 107 5.54 4.26 3.18
N LEU A 108 4.46 3.69 2.61
CA LEU A 108 4.48 2.35 2.03
C LEU A 108 5.55 2.21 0.95
N ARG A 109 5.59 3.14 0.02
CA ARG A 109 6.55 3.15 -1.08
C ARG A 109 7.99 3.30 -0.58
N ALA A 110 8.22 4.18 0.38
CA ALA A 110 9.54 4.37 0.98
C ALA A 110 10.02 3.09 1.67
N ALA A 111 9.16 2.44 2.46
CA ALA A 111 9.49 1.19 3.12
C ALA A 111 9.77 0.05 2.12
N ARG A 112 8.94 -0.10 1.06
CA ARG A 112 9.14 -1.12 0.01
C ARG A 112 10.44 -0.95 -0.76
N THR A 113 10.94 0.28 -0.90
CA THR A 113 12.16 0.57 -1.67
C THR A 113 13.41 0.69 -0.83
N ALA A 114 13.30 0.60 0.50
CA ALA A 114 14.42 0.69 1.42
C ALA A 114 15.43 -0.45 1.25
N ASP A 115 14.92 -1.64 0.98
CA ASP A 115 15.69 -2.81 0.61
C ASP A 115 14.87 -3.67 -0.37
N LYS A 116 15.31 -3.72 -1.63
CA LYS A 116 14.57 -4.41 -2.70
C LYS A 116 14.77 -5.93 -2.71
N GLU A 117 15.77 -6.42 -2.02
CA GLU A 117 16.10 -7.84 -1.96
C GLU A 117 15.37 -8.53 -0.82
N LEU A 118 15.30 -7.89 0.32
CA LEU A 118 14.74 -8.47 1.53
C LEU A 118 13.28 -8.08 1.78
N VAL A 119 12.86 -6.84 1.45
CA VAL A 119 11.48 -6.39 1.69
C VAL A 119 10.56 -6.94 0.62
N THR A 120 9.72 -7.91 0.99
CA THR A 120 8.75 -8.56 0.10
C THR A 120 7.31 -8.12 0.33
N GLY A 121 7.00 -7.55 1.48
CA GLY A 121 5.67 -7.06 1.83
C GLY A 121 5.73 -5.86 2.74
N VAL A 122 4.83 -4.90 2.52
CA VAL A 122 4.59 -3.77 3.42
C VAL A 122 3.09 -3.52 3.48
N GLU A 123 2.53 -3.58 4.66
CA GLU A 123 1.09 -3.42 4.90
C GLU A 123 0.85 -2.39 6.00
N VAL A 124 -0.23 -1.60 5.85
CA VAL A 124 -0.73 -0.75 6.93
C VAL A 124 -1.67 -1.60 7.77
N PHE A 125 -1.41 -1.74 9.05
CA PHE A 125 -2.29 -2.49 9.93
C PHE A 125 -3.00 -1.62 10.97
N ASP A 126 -2.52 -0.38 11.20
CA ASP A 126 -3.19 0.55 12.11
C ASP A 126 -3.00 2.02 11.69
N LEU A 127 -4.02 2.83 11.96
CA LEU A 127 -4.03 4.28 11.79
C LEU A 127 -4.65 4.93 13.02
N TYR A 128 -3.86 5.64 13.78
CA TYR A 128 -4.33 6.36 14.96
C TYR A 128 -4.27 7.87 14.75
N THR A 129 -5.40 8.53 15.05
CA THR A 129 -5.55 9.99 15.03
C THR A 129 -6.15 10.41 16.37
N GLY A 130 -5.34 10.68 17.37
CA GLY A 130 -5.81 11.02 18.69
C GLY A 130 -4.87 11.98 19.40
N GLU A 131 -5.21 12.33 20.65
CA GLU A 131 -4.50 13.32 21.45
C GLU A 131 -3.01 13.03 21.62
N HIS A 132 -2.64 11.75 21.68
CA HIS A 132 -1.25 11.33 21.92
C HIS A 132 -0.29 11.57 20.74
N VAL A 133 -0.79 11.87 19.55
CA VAL A 133 0.04 12.19 18.38
C VAL A 133 0.03 13.67 18.02
N GLY A 134 -0.80 14.47 18.73
CA GLY A 134 -0.94 15.90 18.54
C GLY A 134 -1.96 16.27 17.44
N ALA A 135 -2.45 17.52 17.52
CA ALA A 135 -3.40 18.03 16.53
C ALA A 135 -2.80 18.10 15.13
N GLY A 136 -3.56 17.70 14.12
CA GLY A 136 -3.10 17.69 12.72
C GLY A 136 -2.09 16.60 12.38
N ARG A 137 -1.84 15.64 13.28
CA ARG A 137 -0.93 14.51 13.06
C ARG A 137 -1.64 13.16 13.13
N LYS A 138 -1.00 12.15 12.60
CA LYS A 138 -1.44 10.75 12.66
C LYS A 138 -0.26 9.83 12.94
N SER A 139 -0.53 8.71 13.57
CA SER A 139 0.39 7.58 13.68
C SER A 139 -0.04 6.51 12.67
N LEU A 140 0.86 6.13 11.79
CA LEU A 140 0.65 5.08 10.80
C LEU A 140 1.52 3.89 11.16
N ALA A 141 0.90 2.74 11.39
CA ALA A 141 1.60 1.51 11.71
C ALA A 141 1.75 0.61 10.48
N LEU A 142 2.97 0.19 10.22
CA LEU A 142 3.37 -0.63 9.08
C LEU A 142 3.93 -1.96 9.57
N ALA A 143 3.44 -3.07 9.01
CA ALA A 143 4.07 -4.38 9.09
C ALA A 143 4.93 -4.60 7.85
N VAL A 144 6.22 -4.83 8.03
CA VAL A 144 7.17 -5.07 6.95
C VAL A 144 7.66 -6.52 7.01
N THR A 145 7.45 -7.23 5.90
CA THR A 145 7.90 -8.62 5.75
C THR A 145 9.26 -8.66 5.06
N LEU A 146 10.24 -9.23 5.74
CA LEU A 146 11.57 -9.49 5.24
C LEU A 146 11.68 -10.98 4.87
N GLN A 147 11.98 -11.29 3.62
CA GLN A 147 12.14 -12.66 3.16
C GLN A 147 13.62 -12.97 2.88
N PRO A 148 14.26 -13.79 3.69
CA PRO A 148 15.61 -14.25 3.42
C PRO A 148 15.69 -15.07 2.12
N VAL A 149 16.78 -14.91 1.37
CA VAL A 149 16.99 -15.60 0.09
C VAL A 149 18.04 -16.71 0.22
N GLU A 150 19.18 -16.45 0.85
CA GLU A 150 20.31 -17.35 0.89
C GLU A 150 20.53 -18.03 2.26
N ALA A 151 20.22 -17.33 3.34
CA ALA A 151 20.37 -17.82 4.71
C ALA A 151 19.38 -17.10 5.64
N THR A 152 19.13 -17.67 6.82
CA THR A 152 18.38 -17.00 7.90
C THR A 152 19.06 -15.67 8.25
N LEU A 153 18.27 -14.61 8.40
CA LEU A 153 18.78 -13.28 8.77
C LEU A 153 19.35 -13.28 10.19
N THR A 154 20.49 -12.65 10.38
CA THR A 154 21.02 -12.37 11.71
C THR A 154 20.34 -11.11 12.30
N ASP A 155 20.45 -10.96 13.62
CA ASP A 155 19.88 -9.77 14.29
C ASP A 155 20.49 -8.47 13.76
N GLU A 156 21.80 -8.48 13.46
CA GLU A 156 22.49 -7.31 12.88
C GLU A 156 21.96 -6.96 11.50
N GLN A 157 21.66 -7.96 10.66
CA GLN A 157 21.07 -7.75 9.34
C GLN A 157 19.66 -7.17 9.45
N ILE A 158 18.84 -7.73 10.33
CA ILE A 158 17.48 -7.23 10.60
C ILE A 158 17.52 -5.78 11.08
N GLU A 159 18.41 -5.46 12.01
CA GLU A 159 18.58 -4.09 12.51
C GLU A 159 19.07 -3.11 11.44
N ALA A 160 19.97 -3.55 10.57
CA ALA A 160 20.47 -2.71 9.46
C ALA A 160 19.34 -2.37 8.48
N VAL A 161 18.52 -3.37 8.10
CA VAL A 161 17.36 -3.15 7.23
C VAL A 161 16.32 -2.28 7.94
N ALA A 162 16.05 -2.51 9.22
CA ALA A 162 15.14 -1.68 10.00
C ALA A 162 15.55 -0.20 10.00
N LYS A 163 16.83 0.09 10.22
CA LYS A 163 17.36 1.46 10.14
C LYS A 163 17.20 2.07 8.75
N SER A 164 17.40 1.29 7.68
CA SER A 164 17.21 1.75 6.30
C SER A 164 15.74 2.09 6.05
N ILE A 165 14.80 1.27 6.53
CA ILE A 165 13.36 1.50 6.42
C ILE A 165 12.98 2.80 7.15
N VAL A 166 13.41 2.96 8.41
CA VAL A 166 13.13 4.16 9.21
C VAL A 166 13.63 5.41 8.49
N ALA A 167 14.91 5.42 8.09
CA ALA A 167 15.49 6.57 7.39
C ALA A 167 14.76 6.90 6.08
N ALA A 168 14.36 5.88 5.30
CA ALA A 168 13.64 6.07 4.05
C ALA A 168 12.25 6.67 4.28
N VAL A 169 11.50 6.16 5.27
CA VAL A 169 10.16 6.66 5.59
C VAL A 169 10.21 8.07 6.16
N GLU A 170 11.12 8.35 7.10
CA GLU A 170 11.29 9.69 7.67
C GLU A 170 11.65 10.72 6.59
N LYS A 171 12.57 10.38 5.69
CA LYS A 171 12.93 11.23 4.55
C LYS A 171 11.77 11.49 3.61
N ALA A 172 10.94 10.49 3.33
CA ALA A 172 9.85 10.61 2.37
C ALA A 172 8.62 11.33 2.93
N THR A 173 8.37 11.20 4.22
CA THR A 173 7.13 11.66 4.86
C THR A 173 7.32 12.89 5.76
N GLY A 174 8.55 13.19 6.18
CA GLY A 174 8.84 14.14 7.25
C GLY A 174 8.39 13.66 8.64
N GLY A 175 7.93 12.41 8.74
CA GLY A 175 7.53 11.79 9.99
C GLY A 175 8.69 11.32 10.82
N THR A 176 8.40 10.83 12.02
CA THR A 176 9.38 10.26 12.95
C THR A 176 8.90 8.90 13.45
N LEU A 177 9.83 7.98 13.65
CA LEU A 177 9.50 6.69 14.28
C LEU A 177 8.97 6.95 15.70
N ARG A 178 7.88 6.30 16.03
CA ARG A 178 7.32 6.31 17.39
C ARG A 178 8.01 5.22 18.20
N GLY A 179 8.70 5.64 19.24
CA GLY A 179 9.28 4.74 20.25
C GLY A 179 8.24 4.13 21.19
#